data_6e35891e4e3196da5fe01ddf721fe626
#
_entry.id   6e35891e4e3196da5fe01ddf721fe626
#
_cell.length_a   1.000
_cell.length_b   1.000
_cell.length_c   1.000
_cell.angle_alpha   90.00
_cell.angle_beta   90.00
_cell.angle_gamma   90.00
#
_symmetry.space_group_name_H-M   'P 1'
#
loop_
_entity.id
_entity.type
_entity.pdbx_description
1 polymer ?
#
loop_
_entity_poly.entity_id
_entity_poly.type
_entity_poly.pdbx_seq_one_letter_code
_entity_poly.pdbx_strand_id
1 'polypeptide(L)'
;MNVRKGATVMSSWSDKRVCVTGGAGFLGGFLQEQLRAAGAQHIFVPEYPDYDLTRHEDVVRMYEDARPDVVIHLAAVVGGIGANMANPGRYFYENAIMGIQLIEEARLAGVGKFVALGTICAYPKFAPIPFREEDLWTGYPEETNAPYGLAKKMMLVQCQSYRQEYGFDGIFLLPVNLYGPKDNFDLGSSHVIPAMIRKMIAARDLGETVVLWGDGSATREFLYVEDCARAIVLAAEQYSGSEPVNLGAGWEISIKDLAELIAKHVGYEGEIVWDTSKPNGQPRRKLDVSRAREFFGFEAEVPFDDGVKRTVEWWEANKDGYDERNISHHI
;
A
#
# COMPACT_ATOMS: atom_id res chain seq x y z
N MET A 1 24.32 -10.81 20.65
CA MET A 1 25.56 -10.02 20.50
C MET A 1 25.22 -8.71 19.86
N ASN A 2 25.45 -7.60 20.55
CA ASN A 2 24.95 -6.26 20.24
C ASN A 2 25.23 -5.79 18.80
N VAL A 3 24.18 -5.60 17.99
CA VAL A 3 24.26 -4.77 16.80
C VAL A 3 23.44 -3.49 17.06
N ARG A 4 23.90 -2.67 18.00
CA ARG A 4 23.62 -1.25 18.02
C ARG A 4 24.84 -0.57 17.40
N LYS A 5 24.85 -0.43 16.07
CA LYS A 5 25.79 0.47 15.38
C LYS A 5 25.01 1.33 14.38
N GLY A 6 24.86 2.60 14.77
CA GLY A 6 24.75 3.72 13.85
C GLY A 6 23.48 3.78 12.99
N ALA A 7 22.27 3.81 13.59
CA ALA A 7 21.16 4.42 12.92
C ALA A 7 21.50 5.91 12.73
N THR A 8 21.81 6.31 11.51
CA THR A 8 21.88 7.74 11.16
C THR A 8 20.45 8.22 11.19
N VAL A 9 20.04 8.78 12.34
CA VAL A 9 18.77 9.50 12.45
C VAL A 9 18.81 10.61 11.41
N MET A 10 17.83 10.64 10.51
CA MET A 10 17.76 11.69 9.50
C MET A 10 17.71 13.06 10.19
N SER A 11 18.55 13.99 9.75
CA SER A 11 18.38 15.40 10.06
C SER A 11 17.03 15.88 9.55
N SER A 12 16.40 16.85 10.24
CA SER A 12 15.10 17.46 9.93
C SER A 12 14.64 17.37 8.46
N TRP A 13 13.36 17.11 8.24
CA TRP A 13 12.73 17.15 6.90
C TRP A 13 12.78 18.51 6.22
N SER A 14 12.98 19.62 6.99
CA SER A 14 12.96 20.99 6.47
C SER A 14 13.94 21.24 5.33
N ASP A 15 15.11 20.58 5.38
CA ASP A 15 16.19 20.78 4.43
C ASP A 15 16.26 19.69 3.35
N LYS A 16 15.28 18.75 3.36
CA LYS A 16 15.25 17.62 2.44
C LYS A 16 14.34 17.87 1.25
N ARG A 17 14.82 17.54 0.07
CA ARG A 17 14.00 17.42 -1.13
C ARG A 17 13.49 15.99 -1.20
N VAL A 18 12.18 15.82 -1.07
CA VAL A 18 11.53 14.52 -1.05
C VAL A 18 10.81 14.31 -2.37
N CYS A 19 11.13 13.23 -3.08
CA CYS A 19 10.37 12.80 -4.24
C CYS A 19 9.41 11.68 -3.82
N VAL A 20 8.11 11.86 -4.09
CA VAL A 20 7.06 10.88 -3.77
C VAL A 20 6.41 10.42 -5.07
N THR A 21 6.84 9.29 -5.62
CA THR A 21 6.17 8.70 -6.78
C THR A 21 4.82 8.12 -6.35
N GLY A 22 3.79 8.29 -7.17
CA GLY A 22 2.42 7.96 -6.75
C GLY A 22 1.87 8.90 -5.67
N GLY A 23 2.48 10.08 -5.50
CA GLY A 23 2.10 11.07 -4.51
C GLY A 23 0.68 11.62 -4.69
N ALA A 24 0.18 11.69 -5.92
CA ALA A 24 -1.20 12.12 -6.21
C ALA A 24 -2.25 11.03 -5.91
N GLY A 25 -1.83 9.79 -5.65
CA GLY A 25 -2.73 8.67 -5.36
C GLY A 25 -3.28 8.65 -3.93
N PHE A 26 -4.03 7.59 -3.63
CA PHE A 26 -4.69 7.37 -2.34
C PHE A 26 -3.74 7.53 -1.14
N LEU A 27 -2.74 6.66 -1.01
CA LEU A 27 -1.75 6.73 0.08
C LEU A 27 -0.86 7.99 -0.03
N GLY A 28 -0.54 8.40 -1.26
CA GLY A 28 0.36 9.52 -1.53
C GLY A 28 -0.12 10.84 -0.97
N GLY A 29 -1.43 11.13 -1.04
CA GLY A 29 -2.02 12.33 -0.47
C GLY A 29 -1.81 12.42 1.05
N PHE A 30 -2.09 11.33 1.78
CA PHE A 30 -1.87 11.23 3.22
C PHE A 30 -0.38 11.28 3.59
N LEU A 31 0.47 10.64 2.78
CA LEU A 31 1.91 10.71 3.01
C LEU A 31 2.44 12.15 2.88
N GLN A 32 1.99 12.90 1.89
CA GLN A 32 2.37 14.31 1.77
C GLN A 32 1.92 15.14 2.98
N GLU A 33 0.72 14.87 3.52
CA GLU A 33 0.23 15.53 4.75
C GLU A 33 1.14 15.19 5.95
N GLN A 34 1.50 13.93 6.14
CA GLN A 34 2.42 13.50 7.20
C GLN A 34 3.83 14.09 7.03
N LEU A 35 4.37 14.12 5.82
CA LEU A 35 5.68 14.73 5.53
C LEU A 35 5.68 16.23 5.85
N ARG A 36 4.61 16.95 5.48
CA ARG A 36 4.47 18.39 5.82
C ARG A 36 4.35 18.60 7.33
N ALA A 37 3.59 17.75 8.02
CA ALA A 37 3.48 17.77 9.48
C ALA A 37 4.83 17.51 10.17
N ALA A 38 5.67 16.65 9.58
CA ALA A 38 7.05 16.40 10.03
C ALA A 38 8.04 17.53 9.67
N GLY A 39 7.61 18.53 8.90
CA GLY A 39 8.39 19.72 8.54
C GLY A 39 8.97 19.74 7.13
N ALA A 40 8.62 18.79 6.25
CA ALA A 40 9.07 18.78 4.86
C ALA A 40 8.54 20.00 4.08
N GLN A 41 9.45 20.79 3.51
CA GLN A 41 9.12 21.99 2.74
C GLN A 41 9.16 21.74 1.23
N HIS A 42 9.97 20.78 0.78
CA HIS A 42 10.21 20.49 -0.62
C HIS A 42 9.77 19.07 -0.95
N ILE A 43 8.52 18.93 -1.42
CA ILE A 43 7.95 17.65 -1.88
C ILE A 43 7.70 17.76 -3.37
N PHE A 44 8.37 16.91 -4.16
CA PHE A 44 8.17 16.75 -5.58
C PHE A 44 7.33 15.49 -5.84
N VAL A 45 6.26 15.65 -6.60
CA VAL A 45 5.38 14.54 -7.01
C VAL A 45 5.41 14.45 -8.52
N PRO A 46 6.08 13.43 -9.09
CA PRO A 46 6.00 13.18 -10.54
C PRO A 46 4.62 12.63 -10.89
N GLU A 47 3.96 13.27 -11.85
CA GLU A 47 2.62 12.88 -12.30
C GLU A 47 2.64 12.43 -13.76
N TYR A 48 1.86 11.37 -14.06
CA TYR A 48 1.57 10.97 -15.43
C TYR A 48 0.63 12.00 -16.10
N PRO A 49 0.75 12.35 -17.38
CA PRO A 49 1.71 11.78 -18.35
C PRO A 49 3.09 12.45 -18.39
N ASP A 50 3.35 13.48 -17.58
CA ASP A 50 4.60 14.24 -17.67
C ASP A 50 5.82 13.36 -17.32
N TYR A 51 5.65 12.42 -16.38
CA TYR A 51 6.66 11.43 -16.00
C TYR A 51 6.07 10.03 -16.07
N ASP A 52 6.27 9.32 -17.18
CA ASP A 52 5.95 7.90 -17.30
C ASP A 52 7.10 7.07 -16.71
N LEU A 53 6.90 6.58 -15.48
CA LEU A 53 7.92 5.83 -14.73
C LEU A 53 8.26 4.46 -15.34
N THR A 54 7.56 4.02 -16.40
CA THR A 54 7.95 2.84 -17.19
C THR A 54 8.98 3.15 -18.25
N ARG A 55 9.23 4.44 -18.51
CA ARG A 55 10.20 4.93 -19.52
C ARG A 55 11.45 5.46 -18.83
N HIS A 56 12.58 4.90 -19.20
CA HIS A 56 13.86 5.25 -18.57
C HIS A 56 14.19 6.75 -18.71
N GLU A 57 13.97 7.34 -19.89
CA GLU A 57 14.20 8.76 -20.12
C GLU A 57 13.38 9.68 -19.21
N ASP A 58 12.16 9.29 -18.87
CA ASP A 58 11.31 10.06 -17.94
C ASP A 58 11.77 9.90 -16.50
N VAL A 59 12.25 8.72 -16.12
CA VAL A 59 12.85 8.49 -14.79
C VAL A 59 14.11 9.32 -14.62
N VAL A 60 15.01 9.34 -15.60
CA VAL A 60 16.23 10.19 -15.56
C VAL A 60 15.85 11.66 -15.42
N ARG A 61 14.93 12.16 -16.26
CA ARG A 61 14.45 13.55 -16.18
C ARG A 61 13.84 13.88 -14.83
N MET A 62 13.05 12.97 -14.26
CA MET A 62 12.49 13.13 -12.90
C MET A 62 13.58 13.36 -11.85
N TYR A 63 14.68 12.60 -11.89
CA TYR A 63 15.79 12.78 -10.95
C TYR A 63 16.56 14.09 -11.18
N GLU A 64 16.73 14.50 -12.45
CA GLU A 64 17.35 15.78 -12.81
C GLU A 64 16.54 16.97 -12.31
N ASP A 65 15.22 16.93 -12.43
CA ASP A 65 14.31 17.99 -12.03
C ASP A 65 14.12 18.04 -10.51
N ALA A 66 13.86 16.89 -9.88
CA ALA A 66 13.59 16.80 -8.45
C ALA A 66 14.86 16.94 -7.58
N ARG A 67 16.00 16.40 -8.04
CA ARG A 67 17.27 16.28 -7.29
C ARG A 67 17.03 15.81 -5.85
N PRO A 68 16.37 14.69 -5.63
CA PRO A 68 15.87 14.33 -4.31
C PRO A 68 16.99 13.87 -3.38
N ASP A 69 16.88 14.25 -2.10
CA ASP A 69 17.67 13.68 -1.01
C ASP A 69 17.03 12.37 -0.50
N VAL A 70 15.68 12.27 -0.63
CA VAL A 70 14.88 11.12 -0.23
C VAL A 70 13.88 10.79 -1.34
N VAL A 71 13.76 9.51 -1.67
CA VAL A 71 12.72 9.00 -2.59
C VAL A 71 11.82 8.05 -1.84
N ILE A 72 10.50 8.24 -1.94
CA ILE A 72 9.49 7.34 -1.43
C ILE A 72 8.68 6.83 -2.62
N HIS A 73 8.84 5.55 -2.95
CA HIS A 73 8.23 4.93 -4.12
C HIS A 73 6.93 4.23 -3.76
N LEU A 74 5.80 4.93 -3.99
CA LEU A 74 4.45 4.41 -3.81
C LEU A 74 3.79 3.98 -5.12
N ALA A 75 4.24 4.54 -6.26
CA ALA A 75 3.64 4.25 -7.56
C ALA A 75 3.55 2.75 -7.83
N ALA A 76 2.38 2.32 -8.26
CA ALA A 76 2.11 0.93 -8.59
C ALA A 76 0.92 0.81 -9.55
N VAL A 77 1.00 -0.12 -10.47
CA VAL A 77 -0.17 -0.59 -11.21
C VAL A 77 -0.81 -1.70 -10.38
N VAL A 78 -1.92 -1.40 -9.75
CA VAL A 78 -2.58 -2.29 -8.77
C VAL A 78 -4.09 -2.28 -8.94
N GLY A 79 -4.75 -3.35 -8.53
CA GLY A 79 -6.20 -3.47 -8.51
C GLY A 79 -6.67 -4.69 -7.73
N GLY A 80 -7.97 -4.89 -7.64
CA GLY A 80 -8.57 -6.07 -7.02
C GLY A 80 -8.22 -7.37 -7.77
N ILE A 81 -8.65 -8.52 -7.22
CA ILE A 81 -8.38 -9.86 -7.77
C ILE A 81 -8.76 -9.95 -9.25
N GLY A 82 -9.92 -9.41 -9.65
CA GLY A 82 -10.37 -9.43 -11.04
C GLY A 82 -9.43 -8.70 -12.00
N ALA A 83 -8.94 -7.53 -11.61
CA ALA A 83 -8.01 -6.74 -12.41
C ALA A 83 -6.64 -7.42 -12.54
N ASN A 84 -6.13 -8.04 -11.46
CA ASN A 84 -4.89 -8.84 -11.48
C ASN A 84 -5.02 -10.05 -12.43
N MET A 85 -6.13 -10.76 -12.39
CA MET A 85 -6.39 -11.91 -13.28
C MET A 85 -6.49 -11.49 -14.75
N ALA A 86 -7.06 -10.33 -15.03
CA ALA A 86 -7.23 -9.83 -16.39
C ALA A 86 -5.92 -9.30 -17.01
N ASN A 87 -4.98 -8.82 -16.20
CA ASN A 87 -3.78 -8.11 -16.67
C ASN A 87 -2.46 -8.59 -16.04
N PRO A 88 -2.20 -9.90 -15.90
CA PRO A 88 -1.04 -10.39 -15.13
C PRO A 88 0.31 -9.94 -15.72
N GLY A 89 0.44 -9.94 -17.06
CA GLY A 89 1.67 -9.54 -17.73
C GLY A 89 1.96 -8.04 -17.59
N ARG A 90 0.93 -7.21 -17.76
CA ARG A 90 1.03 -5.76 -17.57
C ARG A 90 1.44 -5.42 -16.14
N TYR A 91 0.77 -6.00 -15.15
CA TYR A 91 1.03 -5.73 -13.74
C TYR A 91 2.43 -6.18 -13.32
N PHE A 92 2.92 -7.31 -13.85
CA PHE A 92 4.29 -7.72 -13.62
C PHE A 92 5.29 -6.73 -14.24
N TYR A 93 5.15 -6.46 -15.55
CA TYR A 93 6.11 -5.66 -16.29
C TYR A 93 6.21 -4.21 -15.76
N GLU A 94 5.08 -3.51 -15.67
CA GLU A 94 5.08 -2.09 -15.28
C GLU A 94 5.59 -1.90 -13.85
N ASN A 95 5.17 -2.73 -12.88
CA ASN A 95 5.70 -2.61 -11.52
C ASN A 95 7.17 -3.00 -11.40
N ALA A 96 7.63 -4.01 -12.14
CA ALA A 96 9.03 -4.42 -12.11
C ALA A 96 9.93 -3.34 -12.72
N ILE A 97 9.58 -2.84 -13.91
CA ILE A 97 10.43 -1.86 -14.62
C ILE A 97 10.50 -0.54 -13.86
N MET A 98 9.38 -0.03 -13.33
CA MET A 98 9.39 1.17 -12.48
C MET A 98 10.33 1.02 -11.29
N GLY A 99 10.18 -0.06 -10.53
CA GLY A 99 11.01 -0.28 -9.33
C GLY A 99 12.49 -0.40 -9.65
N ILE A 100 12.85 -1.18 -10.67
CA ILE A 100 14.25 -1.42 -11.08
C ILE A 100 14.91 -0.12 -11.50
N GLN A 101 14.27 0.65 -12.38
CA GLN A 101 14.81 1.91 -12.91
C GLN A 101 14.94 2.97 -11.80
N LEU A 102 13.90 3.12 -10.99
CA LEU A 102 13.91 4.12 -9.91
C LEU A 102 15.03 3.88 -8.90
N ILE A 103 15.30 2.63 -8.51
CA ILE A 103 16.38 2.30 -7.57
C ILE A 103 17.75 2.53 -8.21
N GLU A 104 17.94 2.15 -9.49
CA GLU A 104 19.22 2.38 -10.17
C GLU A 104 19.51 3.89 -10.33
N GLU A 105 18.55 4.65 -10.82
CA GLU A 105 18.71 6.09 -10.99
C GLU A 105 18.87 6.83 -9.65
N ALA A 106 18.22 6.34 -8.57
CA ALA A 106 18.45 6.87 -7.21
C ALA A 106 19.92 6.71 -6.78
N ARG A 107 20.51 5.53 -7.05
CA ARG A 107 21.92 5.26 -6.76
C ARG A 107 22.84 6.19 -7.56
N LEU A 108 22.59 6.32 -8.88
CA LEU A 108 23.38 7.16 -9.78
C LEU A 108 23.28 8.64 -9.40
N ALA A 109 22.10 9.10 -9.01
CA ALA A 109 21.85 10.48 -8.56
C ALA A 109 22.37 10.76 -7.14
N GLY A 110 22.87 9.75 -6.42
CA GLY A 110 23.39 9.91 -5.06
C GLY A 110 22.31 10.19 -4.01
N VAL A 111 21.09 9.64 -4.21
CA VAL A 111 20.00 9.74 -3.23
C VAL A 111 20.40 9.16 -1.89
N GLY A 112 20.20 9.92 -0.81
CA GLY A 112 20.61 9.55 0.53
C GLY A 112 19.71 8.48 1.17
N LYS A 113 18.43 8.41 0.76
CA LYS A 113 17.45 7.43 1.29
C LYS A 113 16.43 7.05 0.23
N PHE A 114 16.20 5.74 0.07
CA PHE A 114 15.15 5.21 -0.79
C PHE A 114 14.19 4.32 0.03
N VAL A 115 12.89 4.63 -0.02
CA VAL A 115 11.83 3.83 0.62
C VAL A 115 11.02 3.14 -0.46
N ALA A 116 11.19 1.83 -0.58
CA ALA A 116 10.43 1.01 -1.51
C ALA A 116 9.21 0.38 -0.81
N LEU A 117 8.01 0.55 -1.38
CA LEU A 117 6.82 -0.16 -0.92
C LEU A 117 6.63 -1.46 -1.68
N GLY A 118 6.64 -2.55 -0.90
CA GLY A 118 6.20 -3.88 -1.29
C GLY A 118 4.69 -4.06 -1.10
N THR A 119 4.28 -5.29 -0.82
CA THR A 119 2.87 -5.68 -0.64
C THR A 119 2.77 -7.00 0.13
N ILE A 120 1.69 -7.16 0.91
CA ILE A 120 1.35 -8.46 1.52
C ILE A 120 1.19 -9.58 0.46
N CYS A 121 0.85 -9.24 -0.79
CA CYS A 121 0.72 -10.18 -1.89
C CYS A 121 2.06 -10.85 -2.30
N ALA A 122 3.19 -10.39 -1.78
CA ALA A 122 4.50 -10.99 -1.99
C ALA A 122 4.75 -12.26 -1.16
N TYR A 123 3.92 -12.48 -0.13
CA TYR A 123 4.03 -13.66 0.73
C TYR A 123 3.56 -14.94 0.05
N PRO A 124 4.20 -16.08 0.37
CA PRO A 124 3.74 -17.37 -0.12
C PRO A 124 2.29 -17.68 0.28
N LYS A 125 1.57 -18.35 -0.60
CA LYS A 125 0.16 -18.74 -0.39
C LYS A 125 -0.06 -19.51 0.93
N PHE A 126 0.89 -20.33 1.31
CA PHE A 126 0.84 -21.19 2.49
C PHE A 126 1.82 -20.81 3.57
N ALA A 127 2.23 -19.53 3.64
CA ALA A 127 3.07 -19.06 4.73
C ALA A 127 2.36 -19.22 6.09
N PRO A 128 3.08 -19.51 7.18
CA PRO A 128 2.53 -19.54 8.53
C PRO A 128 1.89 -18.19 8.90
N ILE A 129 0.85 -18.23 9.74
CA ILE A 129 0.16 -17.01 10.18
C ILE A 129 0.43 -16.80 11.68
N PRO A 130 0.81 -15.57 12.06
CA PRO A 130 1.00 -14.36 11.25
C PRO A 130 2.21 -14.45 10.31
N PHE A 131 2.14 -13.81 9.12
CA PHE A 131 3.22 -13.77 8.15
C PHE A 131 4.42 -12.99 8.71
N ARG A 132 5.56 -13.65 8.78
CA ARG A 132 6.83 -13.05 9.18
C ARG A 132 7.67 -12.74 7.95
N GLU A 133 8.49 -11.73 8.03
CA GLU A 133 9.31 -11.31 6.90
C GLU A 133 10.31 -12.39 6.44
N GLU A 134 10.72 -13.29 7.33
CA GLU A 134 11.52 -14.47 7.01
C GLU A 134 10.80 -15.44 6.06
N ASP A 135 9.47 -15.46 6.10
CA ASP A 135 8.65 -16.39 5.30
C ASP A 135 8.52 -15.96 3.84
N LEU A 136 8.96 -14.74 3.47
CA LEU A 136 8.84 -14.22 2.10
C LEU A 136 9.40 -15.18 1.04
N TRP A 137 10.40 -15.99 1.37
CA TRP A 137 11.11 -16.87 0.43
C TRP A 137 10.75 -18.35 0.56
N THR A 138 9.79 -18.72 1.42
CA THR A 138 9.47 -20.13 1.72
C THR A 138 8.55 -20.79 0.70
N GLY A 139 8.06 -20.05 -0.32
CA GLY A 139 7.18 -20.59 -1.34
C GLY A 139 6.75 -19.56 -2.39
N TYR A 140 5.79 -19.97 -3.23
CA TYR A 140 5.23 -19.14 -4.29
C TYR A 140 3.99 -18.37 -3.77
N PRO A 141 3.79 -17.10 -4.16
CA PRO A 141 2.60 -16.34 -3.81
C PRO A 141 1.31 -16.95 -4.37
N GLU A 142 0.17 -16.47 -3.90
CA GLU A 142 -1.12 -16.85 -4.47
C GLU A 142 -1.18 -16.47 -5.95
N GLU A 143 -1.63 -17.40 -6.80
CA GLU A 143 -1.41 -17.39 -8.26
C GLU A 143 -1.96 -16.14 -8.96
N THR A 144 -3.11 -15.62 -8.49
CA THR A 144 -3.73 -14.44 -9.11
C THR A 144 -2.98 -13.15 -8.80
N ASN A 145 -2.31 -13.09 -7.65
CA ASN A 145 -1.53 -11.93 -7.20
C ASN A 145 -0.03 -12.09 -7.43
N ALA A 146 0.44 -13.30 -7.78
CA ALA A 146 1.87 -13.60 -7.88
C ALA A 146 2.63 -12.68 -8.84
N PRO A 147 2.13 -12.34 -10.05
CA PRO A 147 2.83 -11.44 -10.94
C PRO A 147 3.13 -10.08 -10.30
N TYR A 148 2.12 -9.46 -9.69
CA TYR A 148 2.28 -8.20 -8.96
C TYR A 148 3.18 -8.34 -7.73
N GLY A 149 2.92 -9.36 -6.90
CA GLY A 149 3.69 -9.61 -5.68
C GLY A 149 5.17 -9.86 -5.93
N LEU A 150 5.51 -10.63 -6.98
CA LEU A 150 6.89 -10.90 -7.37
C LEU A 150 7.59 -9.68 -7.95
N ALA A 151 6.90 -8.87 -8.78
CA ALA A 151 7.44 -7.62 -9.29
C ALA A 151 7.84 -6.68 -8.14
N LYS A 152 6.98 -6.51 -7.14
CA LYS A 152 7.29 -5.71 -5.95
C LYS A 152 8.43 -6.31 -5.12
N LYS A 153 8.49 -7.64 -4.99
CA LYS A 153 9.55 -8.36 -4.24
C LYS A 153 10.94 -8.21 -4.85
N MET A 154 11.05 -7.97 -6.17
CA MET A 154 12.34 -7.70 -6.83
C MET A 154 13.03 -6.47 -6.25
N MET A 155 12.31 -5.43 -5.86
CA MET A 155 12.88 -4.24 -5.23
C MET A 155 13.57 -4.55 -3.90
N LEU A 156 13.07 -5.53 -3.11
CA LEU A 156 13.75 -5.98 -1.90
C LEU A 156 15.14 -6.51 -2.21
N VAL A 157 15.23 -7.40 -3.21
CA VAL A 157 16.52 -7.98 -3.61
C VAL A 157 17.48 -6.89 -4.11
N GLN A 158 16.98 -5.95 -4.91
CA GLN A 158 17.80 -4.86 -5.43
C GLN A 158 18.29 -3.94 -4.31
N CYS A 159 17.44 -3.53 -3.38
CA CYS A 159 17.84 -2.73 -2.21
C CYS A 159 18.91 -3.43 -1.38
N GLN A 160 18.75 -4.73 -1.11
CA GLN A 160 19.72 -5.53 -0.35
C GLN A 160 21.07 -5.65 -1.07
N SER A 161 21.04 -5.96 -2.37
CA SER A 161 22.24 -6.10 -3.19
C SER A 161 22.98 -4.76 -3.32
N TYR A 162 22.24 -3.67 -3.52
CA TYR A 162 22.81 -2.32 -3.65
C TYR A 162 23.37 -1.79 -2.32
N ARG A 163 22.76 -2.16 -1.21
CA ARG A 163 23.35 -1.89 0.12
C ARG A 163 24.68 -2.59 0.29
N GLN A 164 24.76 -3.87 -0.10
CA GLN A 164 25.97 -4.65 0.01
C GLN A 164 27.11 -4.12 -0.89
N GLU A 165 26.78 -3.77 -2.13
CA GLU A 165 27.78 -3.40 -3.15
C GLU A 165 28.16 -1.93 -3.11
N TYR A 166 27.18 -1.04 -2.92
CA TYR A 166 27.36 0.41 -3.05
C TYR A 166 27.11 1.19 -1.76
N GLY A 167 26.71 0.54 -0.67
CA GLY A 167 26.30 1.23 0.56
C GLY A 167 24.99 2.01 0.43
N PHE A 168 24.15 1.68 -0.58
CA PHE A 168 22.89 2.36 -0.85
C PHE A 168 21.89 2.17 0.28
N ASP A 169 21.31 3.26 0.82
CA ASP A 169 20.33 3.19 1.90
C ASP A 169 18.90 3.02 1.37
N GLY A 170 18.64 1.86 0.79
CA GLY A 170 17.29 1.42 0.42
C GLY A 170 16.66 0.59 1.52
N ILE A 171 15.42 0.92 1.92
CA ILE A 171 14.59 0.13 2.84
C ILE A 171 13.35 -0.38 2.13
N PHE A 172 12.79 -1.50 2.62
CA PHE A 172 11.65 -2.16 2.01
C PHE A 172 10.54 -2.39 3.03
N LEU A 173 9.37 -1.82 2.78
CA LEU A 173 8.21 -1.87 3.66
C LEU A 173 7.07 -2.65 3.01
N LEU A 174 6.37 -3.48 3.77
CA LEU A 174 5.30 -4.37 3.30
C LEU A 174 3.98 -3.99 3.96
N PRO A 175 3.22 -3.05 3.39
CA PRO A 175 1.90 -2.73 3.92
C PRO A 175 0.91 -3.87 3.70
N VAL A 176 0.02 -4.04 4.69
CA VAL A 176 -1.19 -4.85 4.57
C VAL A 176 -2.24 -4.13 3.71
N ASN A 177 -3.44 -4.67 3.60
CA ASN A 177 -4.53 -4.00 2.87
C ASN A 177 -4.84 -2.64 3.51
N LEU A 178 -4.70 -1.58 2.73
CA LEU A 178 -5.01 -0.22 3.17
C LEU A 178 -6.49 0.09 2.93
N TYR A 179 -7.02 0.99 3.73
CA TYR A 179 -8.37 1.55 3.56
C TYR A 179 -8.44 2.96 4.15
N GLY A 180 -9.41 3.75 3.71
CA GLY A 180 -9.64 5.09 4.23
C GLY A 180 -10.37 6.00 3.23
N PRO A 181 -10.57 7.28 3.59
CA PRO A 181 -11.05 8.32 2.69
C PRO A 181 -10.19 8.43 1.44
N LYS A 182 -10.79 8.75 0.30
CA LYS A 182 -10.12 8.87 -1.03
C LYS A 182 -9.59 7.55 -1.61
N ASP A 183 -9.95 6.39 -1.03
CA ASP A 183 -9.65 5.08 -1.64
C ASP A 183 -10.37 4.93 -2.99
N ASN A 184 -10.01 3.91 -3.75
CA ASN A 184 -10.64 3.58 -5.02
C ASN A 184 -12.01 2.91 -4.80
N PHE A 185 -13.10 3.60 -5.16
CA PHE A 185 -14.48 3.09 -5.06
C PHE A 185 -15.04 2.55 -6.39
N ASP A 186 -14.25 2.47 -7.47
CA ASP A 186 -14.69 1.83 -8.71
C ASP A 186 -14.89 0.33 -8.51
N LEU A 187 -16.10 -0.17 -8.75
CA LEU A 187 -16.47 -1.57 -8.53
C LEU A 187 -15.71 -2.58 -9.41
N GLY A 188 -15.12 -2.12 -10.51
CA GLY A 188 -14.31 -2.95 -11.40
C GLY A 188 -12.88 -3.20 -10.89
N SER A 189 -12.37 -2.30 -10.04
CA SER A 189 -10.96 -2.31 -9.60
C SER A 189 -10.75 -2.15 -8.10
N SER A 190 -11.78 -1.77 -7.33
CA SER A 190 -11.69 -1.48 -5.91
C SER A 190 -11.37 -2.70 -5.03
N HIS A 191 -10.85 -2.41 -3.84
CA HIS A 191 -10.69 -3.38 -2.77
C HIS A 191 -12.00 -3.61 -2.00
N VAL A 192 -11.98 -4.58 -1.06
CA VAL A 192 -13.19 -5.08 -0.41
C VAL A 192 -13.96 -4.01 0.39
N ILE A 193 -13.28 -3.16 1.16
CA ILE A 193 -13.94 -2.14 1.99
C ILE A 193 -14.67 -1.09 1.13
N PRO A 194 -14.00 -0.38 0.19
CA PRO A 194 -14.69 0.58 -0.65
C PRO A 194 -15.79 -0.05 -1.53
N ALA A 195 -15.59 -1.29 -2.02
CA ALA A 195 -16.61 -2.00 -2.77
C ALA A 195 -17.87 -2.29 -1.92
N MET A 196 -17.69 -2.73 -0.67
CA MET A 196 -18.82 -2.98 0.24
C MET A 196 -19.56 -1.70 0.60
N ILE A 197 -18.84 -0.63 0.94
CA ILE A 197 -19.43 0.68 1.27
C ILE A 197 -20.30 1.16 0.10
N ARG A 198 -19.74 1.18 -1.11
CA ARG A 198 -20.46 1.62 -2.30
C ARG A 198 -21.71 0.78 -2.58
N LYS A 199 -21.59 -0.56 -2.52
CA LYS A 199 -22.73 -1.47 -2.74
C LYS A 199 -23.81 -1.29 -1.69
N MET A 200 -23.45 -1.17 -0.41
CA MET A 200 -24.43 -1.05 0.68
C MET A 200 -25.14 0.30 0.65
N ILE A 201 -24.45 1.39 0.33
CA ILE A 201 -25.10 2.70 0.17
C ILE A 201 -26.07 2.67 -1.01
N ALA A 202 -25.68 2.12 -2.17
CA ALA A 202 -26.57 2.01 -3.32
C ALA A 202 -27.79 1.13 -2.99
N ALA A 203 -27.60 0.00 -2.35
CA ALA A 203 -28.68 -0.91 -1.97
C ALA A 203 -29.62 -0.29 -0.90
N ARG A 204 -29.09 0.47 0.07
CA ARG A 204 -29.89 1.23 1.03
C ARG A 204 -30.78 2.24 0.33
N ASP A 205 -30.21 3.02 -0.58
CA ASP A 205 -30.91 4.10 -1.27
C ASP A 205 -32.00 3.57 -2.25
N LEU A 206 -31.83 2.33 -2.78
CA LEU A 206 -32.75 1.68 -3.69
C LEU A 206 -33.69 0.65 -3.01
N GLY A 207 -33.44 0.28 -1.76
CA GLY A 207 -34.18 -0.77 -1.08
C GLY A 207 -33.87 -2.19 -1.61
N GLU A 208 -32.63 -2.41 -2.04
CA GLU A 208 -32.18 -3.66 -2.67
C GLU A 208 -31.36 -4.54 -1.73
N THR A 209 -31.23 -5.82 -2.09
CA THR A 209 -30.39 -6.80 -1.40
C THR A 209 -28.93 -6.64 -1.83
N VAL A 210 -27.99 -6.75 -0.88
CA VAL A 210 -26.55 -6.77 -1.16
C VAL A 210 -26.05 -8.18 -1.38
N VAL A 211 -25.40 -8.44 -2.52
CA VAL A 211 -24.76 -9.72 -2.80
C VAL A 211 -23.25 -9.60 -2.63
N LEU A 212 -22.69 -10.42 -1.72
CA LEU A 212 -21.26 -10.53 -1.46
C LEU A 212 -20.74 -11.91 -1.86
N TRP A 213 -19.48 -11.97 -2.29
CA TRP A 213 -18.87 -13.22 -2.75
C TRP A 213 -18.38 -14.08 -1.58
N GLY A 214 -18.46 -15.40 -1.76
CA GLY A 214 -18.00 -16.40 -0.81
C GLY A 214 -19.00 -16.65 0.32
N ASP A 215 -18.53 -17.06 1.48
CA ASP A 215 -19.33 -17.33 2.69
C ASP A 215 -19.03 -16.38 3.85
N GLY A 216 -18.15 -15.42 3.64
CA GLY A 216 -17.76 -14.43 4.66
C GLY A 216 -16.79 -14.94 5.73
N SER A 217 -16.37 -16.21 5.70
CA SER A 217 -15.51 -16.81 6.74
C SER A 217 -14.04 -16.38 6.68
N ALA A 218 -13.56 -15.95 5.51
CA ALA A 218 -12.18 -15.51 5.33
C ALA A 218 -11.86 -14.30 6.21
N THR A 219 -10.66 -14.27 6.80
CA THR A 219 -10.22 -13.15 7.63
C THR A 219 -9.17 -12.30 6.93
N ARG A 220 -9.20 -11.00 7.18
CA ARG A 220 -8.25 -10.03 6.64
C ARG A 220 -7.81 -9.06 7.71
N GLU A 221 -6.58 -8.61 7.57
CA GLU A 221 -6.04 -7.47 8.29
C GLU A 221 -6.12 -6.23 7.41
N PHE A 222 -6.45 -5.11 8.03
CA PHE A 222 -6.54 -3.80 7.38
C PHE A 222 -5.78 -2.77 8.20
N LEU A 223 -5.11 -1.84 7.52
CA LEU A 223 -4.42 -0.72 8.13
C LEU A 223 -5.00 0.60 7.58
N TYR A 224 -5.36 1.49 8.49
CA TYR A 224 -5.87 2.81 8.09
C TYR A 224 -4.78 3.61 7.38
N VAL A 225 -5.15 4.31 6.33
CA VAL A 225 -4.20 4.96 5.41
C VAL A 225 -3.31 6.00 6.09
N GLU A 226 -3.84 6.76 7.06
CA GLU A 226 -3.05 7.74 7.83
C GLU A 226 -1.99 7.06 8.69
N ASP A 227 -2.31 5.92 9.32
CA ASP A 227 -1.34 5.12 10.07
C ASP A 227 -0.23 4.58 9.17
N CYS A 228 -0.57 4.11 7.97
CA CYS A 228 0.43 3.68 6.99
C CYS A 228 1.35 4.83 6.57
N ALA A 229 0.78 6.00 6.29
CA ALA A 229 1.55 7.19 5.93
C ALA A 229 2.52 7.60 7.06
N ARG A 230 2.04 7.59 8.31
CA ARG A 230 2.86 7.84 9.50
C ARG A 230 3.97 6.80 9.65
N ALA A 231 3.67 5.51 9.44
CA ALA A 231 4.66 4.43 9.49
C ALA A 231 5.80 4.64 8.48
N ILE A 232 5.46 5.08 7.26
CA ILE A 232 6.44 5.34 6.19
C ILE A 232 7.38 6.49 6.59
N VAL A 233 6.85 7.57 7.16
CA VAL A 233 7.66 8.71 7.65
C VAL A 233 8.59 8.26 8.77
N LEU A 234 8.07 7.55 9.78
CA LEU A 234 8.89 7.00 10.88
C LEU A 234 9.98 6.06 10.38
N ALA A 235 9.66 5.15 9.45
CA ALA A 235 10.64 4.24 8.87
C ALA A 235 11.72 5.00 8.07
N ALA A 236 11.34 6.01 7.30
CA ALA A 236 12.30 6.83 6.56
C ALA A 236 13.27 7.56 7.48
N GLU A 237 12.80 8.04 8.64
CA GLU A 237 13.62 8.76 9.64
C GLU A 237 14.54 7.85 10.44
N GLN A 238 14.04 6.69 10.89
CA GLN A 238 14.64 5.95 11.99
C GLN A 238 15.20 4.59 11.57
N TYR A 239 14.84 4.09 10.38
CA TYR A 239 15.27 2.78 9.92
C TYR A 239 16.24 2.87 8.74
N SER A 240 17.38 2.21 8.87
CA SER A 240 18.44 2.09 7.85
C SER A 240 18.98 0.66 7.85
N GLY A 241 18.08 -0.33 7.70
CA GLY A 241 18.42 -1.75 7.67
C GLY A 241 18.14 -2.39 6.31
N SER A 242 18.64 -3.60 6.13
CA SER A 242 18.41 -4.44 4.95
C SER A 242 17.17 -5.33 5.08
N GLU A 243 16.67 -5.51 6.31
CA GLU A 243 15.56 -6.39 6.59
C GLU A 243 14.24 -5.76 6.09
N PRO A 244 13.37 -6.52 5.41
CA PRO A 244 12.02 -6.04 5.11
C PRO A 244 11.21 -5.85 6.38
N VAL A 245 10.25 -4.91 6.37
CA VAL A 245 9.43 -4.61 7.55
C VAL A 245 7.95 -4.58 7.18
N ASN A 246 7.16 -5.39 7.86
CA ASN A 246 5.71 -5.41 7.73
C ASN A 246 5.06 -4.16 8.35
N LEU A 247 4.11 -3.57 7.64
CA LEU A 247 3.26 -2.49 8.14
C LEU A 247 1.81 -2.98 8.23
N GLY A 248 1.34 -3.20 9.43
CA GLY A 248 0.01 -3.71 9.71
C GLY A 248 -0.53 -3.20 11.04
N ALA A 249 -1.76 -3.58 11.34
CA ALA A 249 -2.43 -3.22 12.59
C ALA A 249 -2.35 -4.32 13.66
N GLY A 250 -1.87 -5.52 13.28
CA GLY A 250 -1.65 -6.64 14.22
C GLY A 250 -2.93 -7.39 14.63
N TRP A 251 -4.06 -7.16 13.97
CA TRP A 251 -5.34 -7.84 14.21
C TRP A 251 -6.00 -8.24 12.87
N GLU A 252 -7.03 -9.06 12.94
CA GLU A 252 -7.77 -9.51 11.75
C GLU A 252 -9.28 -9.56 12.04
N ILE A 253 -10.09 -9.38 11.00
CA ILE A 253 -11.55 -9.44 11.05
C ILE A 253 -12.07 -10.37 9.96
N SER A 254 -13.16 -11.10 10.22
CA SER A 254 -13.84 -11.87 9.18
C SER A 254 -14.52 -10.94 8.16
N ILE A 255 -14.64 -11.39 6.93
CA ILE A 255 -15.36 -10.61 5.89
C ILE A 255 -16.85 -10.45 6.27
N LYS A 256 -17.40 -11.41 7.03
CA LYS A 256 -18.76 -11.32 7.56
C LYS A 256 -18.88 -10.18 8.60
N ASP A 257 -18.01 -10.17 9.61
CA ASP A 257 -18.05 -9.13 10.66
C ASP A 257 -17.75 -7.75 10.07
N LEU A 258 -16.87 -7.68 9.05
CA LEU A 258 -16.61 -6.46 8.28
C LEU A 258 -17.87 -5.97 7.58
N ALA A 259 -18.62 -6.86 6.93
CA ALA A 259 -19.87 -6.50 6.25
C ALA A 259 -20.92 -5.98 7.24
N GLU A 260 -21.05 -6.61 8.41
CA GLU A 260 -21.95 -6.17 9.48
C GLU A 260 -21.53 -4.77 10.02
N LEU A 261 -20.24 -4.55 10.21
CA LEU A 261 -19.71 -3.26 10.66
C LEU A 261 -19.97 -2.14 9.63
N ILE A 262 -19.73 -2.42 8.35
CA ILE A 262 -20.01 -1.45 7.27
C ILE A 262 -21.51 -1.17 7.17
N ALA A 263 -22.36 -2.21 7.23
CA ALA A 263 -23.83 -2.06 7.21
C ALA A 263 -24.30 -1.14 8.35
N LYS A 264 -23.76 -1.31 9.56
CA LYS A 264 -24.05 -0.45 10.73
C LYS A 264 -23.73 1.02 10.43
N HIS A 265 -22.53 1.31 9.90
CA HIS A 265 -22.13 2.70 9.64
C HIS A 265 -22.84 3.33 8.44
N VAL A 266 -23.19 2.53 7.45
CA VAL A 266 -24.00 2.95 6.28
C VAL A 266 -25.47 3.15 6.67
N GLY A 267 -25.95 2.51 7.75
CA GLY A 267 -27.38 2.45 8.06
C GLY A 267 -28.16 1.53 7.10
N TYR A 268 -27.51 0.47 6.61
CA TYR A 268 -28.13 -0.54 5.76
C TYR A 268 -28.77 -1.64 6.62
N GLU A 269 -30.10 -1.76 6.54
CA GLU A 269 -30.89 -2.75 7.30
C GLU A 269 -31.44 -3.87 6.38
N GLY A 270 -31.06 -3.85 5.09
CA GLY A 270 -31.49 -4.85 4.13
C GLY A 270 -30.76 -6.18 4.27
N GLU A 271 -31.12 -7.14 3.44
CA GLU A 271 -30.55 -8.48 3.44
C GLU A 271 -29.16 -8.52 2.78
N ILE A 272 -28.18 -9.20 3.44
CA ILE A 272 -26.87 -9.50 2.88
C ILE A 272 -26.87 -10.99 2.49
N VAL A 273 -26.77 -11.25 1.18
CA VAL A 273 -26.73 -12.59 0.61
C VAL A 273 -25.29 -12.96 0.22
N TRP A 274 -24.87 -14.17 0.58
CA TRP A 274 -23.56 -14.69 0.26
C TRP A 274 -23.60 -15.61 -0.97
N ASP A 275 -22.92 -15.23 -2.05
CA ASP A 275 -22.76 -16.05 -3.24
C ASP A 275 -21.59 -17.02 -3.07
N THR A 276 -21.88 -18.20 -2.53
CA THR A 276 -20.91 -19.28 -2.29
C THR A 276 -20.40 -19.95 -3.57
N SER A 277 -20.97 -19.62 -4.74
CA SER A 277 -20.42 -20.07 -6.03
C SER A 277 -19.12 -19.34 -6.40
N LYS A 278 -18.84 -18.22 -5.73
CA LYS A 278 -17.62 -17.43 -5.89
C LYS A 278 -16.57 -17.80 -4.83
N PRO A 279 -15.28 -17.68 -5.16
CA PRO A 279 -14.21 -18.08 -4.25
C PRO A 279 -14.11 -17.14 -3.03
N ASN A 280 -13.80 -17.71 -1.86
CA ASN A 280 -13.44 -16.96 -0.64
C ASN A 280 -12.07 -16.28 -0.71
N GLY A 281 -11.24 -16.67 -1.68
CA GLY A 281 -9.82 -16.30 -1.70
C GLY A 281 -9.01 -17.04 -0.62
N GLN A 282 -7.88 -16.49 -0.23
CA GLN A 282 -7.02 -17.08 0.81
C GLN A 282 -7.75 -17.02 2.18
N PRO A 283 -7.79 -18.13 2.97
CA PRO A 283 -8.57 -18.19 4.22
C PRO A 283 -8.20 -17.13 5.23
N ARG A 284 -6.90 -16.88 5.45
CA ARG A 284 -6.40 -15.90 6.42
C ARG A 284 -5.24 -15.09 5.84
N ARG A 285 -5.18 -13.80 6.19
CA ARG A 285 -4.03 -12.92 5.93
C ARG A 285 -3.85 -11.98 7.12
N LYS A 286 -2.74 -12.16 7.84
CA LYS A 286 -2.33 -11.34 8.98
C LYS A 286 -0.82 -11.24 9.02
N LEU A 287 -0.29 -10.05 9.27
CA LEU A 287 1.13 -9.79 9.40
C LEU A 287 1.61 -9.91 10.85
N ASP A 288 2.85 -10.34 11.04
CA ASP A 288 3.61 -10.05 12.26
C ASP A 288 4.14 -8.61 12.13
N VAL A 289 3.83 -7.76 13.10
CA VAL A 289 4.17 -6.33 13.09
C VAL A 289 5.27 -5.97 14.09
N SER A 290 5.94 -6.97 14.65
CA SER A 290 6.94 -6.79 15.71
C SER A 290 8.14 -5.96 15.25
N ARG A 291 8.60 -6.10 14.01
CA ARG A 291 9.74 -5.33 13.47
C ARG A 291 9.44 -3.85 13.36
N ALA A 292 8.24 -3.46 12.94
CA ALA A 292 7.88 -2.04 12.85
C ALA A 292 7.93 -1.37 14.21
N ARG A 293 7.46 -2.07 15.26
CA ARG A 293 7.56 -1.60 16.64
C ARG A 293 9.02 -1.54 17.12
N GLU A 294 9.81 -2.58 16.85
CA GLU A 294 11.20 -2.69 17.32
C GLU A 294 12.12 -1.68 16.64
N PHE A 295 11.99 -1.50 15.30
CA PHE A 295 12.95 -0.75 14.52
C PHE A 295 12.69 0.76 14.51
N PHE A 296 11.43 1.17 14.55
CA PHE A 296 11.05 2.59 14.49
C PHE A 296 9.79 2.95 15.29
N GLY A 297 9.40 2.11 16.25
CA GLY A 297 8.36 2.44 17.24
C GLY A 297 6.95 2.57 16.66
N PHE A 298 6.67 2.00 15.49
CA PHE A 298 5.34 2.11 14.89
C PHE A 298 4.35 1.13 15.50
N GLU A 299 3.18 1.64 15.87
CA GLU A 299 1.95 0.91 16.16
C GLU A 299 0.78 1.65 15.50
N ALA A 300 -0.22 0.92 15.00
CA ALA A 300 -1.44 1.53 14.46
C ALA A 300 -2.24 2.18 15.60
N GLU A 301 -2.71 3.39 15.39
CA GLU A 301 -3.38 4.20 16.42
C GLU A 301 -4.88 4.40 16.13
N VAL A 302 -5.29 4.33 14.86
CA VAL A 302 -6.69 4.56 14.49
C VAL A 302 -7.52 3.30 14.75
N PRO A 303 -8.52 3.34 15.67
CA PRO A 303 -9.44 2.24 15.89
C PRO A 303 -10.18 1.88 14.60
N PHE A 304 -10.34 0.58 14.32
CA PHE A 304 -10.91 0.13 13.04
C PHE A 304 -12.34 0.64 12.82
N ASP A 305 -13.18 0.62 13.87
CA ASP A 305 -14.56 1.15 13.81
C ASP A 305 -14.58 2.63 13.38
N ASP A 306 -13.68 3.44 13.96
CA ASP A 306 -13.54 4.86 13.60
C ASP A 306 -13.04 5.06 12.17
N GLY A 307 -12.06 4.27 11.73
CA GLY A 307 -11.54 4.33 10.37
C GLY A 307 -12.59 3.96 9.33
N VAL A 308 -13.40 2.91 9.57
CA VAL A 308 -14.52 2.53 8.70
C VAL A 308 -15.57 3.64 8.67
N LYS A 309 -15.95 4.19 9.83
CA LYS A 309 -16.89 5.31 9.92
C LYS A 309 -16.43 6.50 9.07
N ARG A 310 -15.18 6.97 9.23
CA ARG A 310 -14.62 8.09 8.45
C ARG A 310 -14.62 7.80 6.96
N THR A 311 -14.38 6.54 6.57
CA THR A 311 -14.38 6.13 5.15
C THR A 311 -15.79 6.18 4.56
N VAL A 312 -16.80 5.72 5.30
CA VAL A 312 -18.23 5.80 4.92
C VAL A 312 -18.66 7.25 4.78
N GLU A 313 -18.41 8.07 5.80
CA GLU A 313 -18.77 9.50 5.81
C GLU A 313 -18.13 10.24 4.62
N TRP A 314 -16.86 9.95 4.33
CA TRP A 314 -16.20 10.54 3.18
C TRP A 314 -16.87 10.15 1.85
N TRP A 315 -17.19 8.85 1.68
CA TRP A 315 -17.84 8.39 0.46
C TRP A 315 -19.23 9.02 0.28
N GLU A 316 -20.04 9.07 1.33
CA GLU A 316 -21.35 9.71 1.27
C GLU A 316 -21.28 11.18 0.85
N ALA A 317 -20.29 11.90 1.35
CA ALA A 317 -20.09 13.31 1.03
C ALA A 317 -19.54 13.56 -0.38
N ASN A 318 -18.93 12.56 -1.04
CA ASN A 318 -18.22 12.74 -2.30
C ASN A 318 -18.76 11.89 -3.47
N LYS A 319 -19.70 10.96 -3.23
CA LYS A 319 -20.20 10.00 -4.23
C LYS A 319 -20.78 10.64 -5.49
N ASP A 320 -21.48 11.78 -5.36
CA ASP A 320 -22.16 12.44 -6.48
C ASP A 320 -21.19 13.15 -7.45
N GLY A 321 -19.98 13.46 -6.99
CA GLY A 321 -18.92 14.06 -7.82
C GLY A 321 -17.79 13.08 -8.19
N TYR A 322 -17.95 11.82 -7.83
CA TYR A 322 -16.90 10.82 -8.04
C TYR A 322 -16.81 10.40 -9.51
N ASP A 323 -15.70 10.75 -10.15
CA ASP A 323 -15.42 10.37 -11.53
C ASP A 323 -14.53 9.14 -11.58
N GLU A 324 -15.09 7.99 -11.98
CA GLU A 324 -14.39 6.71 -12.13
C GLU A 324 -13.21 6.79 -13.13
N ARG A 325 -13.28 7.72 -14.09
CA ARG A 325 -12.23 7.91 -15.12
C ARG A 325 -10.95 8.50 -14.55
N ASN A 326 -11.02 9.22 -13.44
CA ASN A 326 -9.84 9.82 -12.80
C ASN A 326 -8.97 8.84 -12.02
N ILE A 327 -9.45 7.60 -11.77
CA ILE A 327 -8.71 6.59 -11.00
C ILE A 327 -7.70 5.84 -11.87
N SER A 328 -7.99 5.66 -13.15
CA SER A 328 -7.16 4.90 -14.10
C SER A 328 -5.86 5.61 -14.52
N HIS A 329 -5.64 6.86 -14.07
CA HIS A 329 -4.50 7.68 -14.47
C HIS A 329 -3.52 7.98 -13.32
N HIS A 330 -3.77 7.51 -12.11
CA HIS A 330 -2.82 7.65 -11.01
C HIS A 330 -1.91 6.41 -10.92
N ILE A 331 -1.06 6.27 -11.92
CA ILE A 331 0.04 5.30 -11.95
C ILE A 331 1.25 5.91 -11.27
#